data_1ce5bcdeb63e0bd7659b2ed09ab38003
#
_entry.id   1ce5bcdeb63e0bd7659b2ed09ab38003
#
_cell.length_a   1.000
_cell.length_b   1.000
_cell.length_c   1.000
_cell.angle_alpha   90.00
_cell.angle_beta   90.00
_cell.angle_gamma   90.00
#
_symmetry.space_group_name_H-M   'P 1'
#
loop_
_entity.id
_entity.type
_entity.pdbx_description
1 polymer ?
#
loop_
_entity_poly.entity_id
_entity_poly.type
_entity_poly.pdbx_seq_one_letter_code
_entity_poly.pdbx_strand_id
1 'polypeptide(L)'
;RYGTVTGVQTCALPISTPQPCGKCNVCQEISKGATLDVIEIDAASNTGVDNIREIIERAQFAPVQCRYKVYVVDECHMLSTQAFNALRKTLEEPPKHVVFGLETTDPQRVLSTIISRFQRVDFRRIPMNGMVEHLTQIAANENMNITQEAVTLVAQVSQGGLRDAESLLDQLGLLSGEVTPEKVWDLVGSVSEHDLLDLLKAIVSDNSEAVIDSTREILDRGREPLIILQNLASFYRDLLIAKTAPNRNDLVACTQSMWGVLVEIAKNLEISMILQGQQHLRTAEVQIKNTTQPRLWLEVTLLGLLPSATVIQPPAISNSNQQSLPKFSPNPATTNHHPPTPTPIQTTPTPPPQQTPPTVPPVTPSPPPASQKPETQTKQENPAKTTQNLTSQPATSP
;
A
#
# COMPACT_ATOMS: atom_id res chain seq x y z
N ARG A 1 -7.93 18.72 12.28
CA ARG A 1 -6.52 18.70 11.80
C ARG A 1 -5.65 19.25 12.94
N TYR A 2 -5.16 18.35 13.76
CA TYR A 2 -4.15 18.70 14.75
C TYR A 2 -2.83 18.84 13.98
N GLY A 3 -2.40 20.11 13.77
CA GLY A 3 -1.14 20.40 13.14
C GLY A 3 0.00 19.82 13.96
N THR A 4 0.43 18.63 13.58
CA THR A 4 1.65 18.04 14.11
C THR A 4 2.78 18.98 13.75
N VAL A 5 3.41 19.57 14.76
CA VAL A 5 4.62 20.35 14.58
C VAL A 5 5.69 19.39 14.09
N THR A 6 5.88 19.35 12.78
CA THR A 6 6.98 18.62 12.20
C THR A 6 8.29 19.33 12.54
N GLY A 7 9.40 18.60 12.70
CA GLY A 7 10.72 19.18 12.93
C GLY A 7 11.12 20.24 11.90
N VAL A 8 10.49 20.25 10.74
CA VAL A 8 10.56 21.20 9.65
C VAL A 8 10.16 22.63 10.11
N GLN A 9 9.06 22.77 10.86
CA GLN A 9 8.62 24.08 11.37
C GLN A 9 9.64 24.70 12.30
N THR A 10 10.34 23.91 13.12
CA THR A 10 11.32 24.42 14.07
C THR A 10 12.52 25.05 13.39
N CYS A 11 12.94 24.55 12.22
CA CYS A 11 14.05 25.13 11.44
C CYS A 11 13.66 26.46 10.77
N ALA A 12 12.43 26.56 10.29
CA ALA A 12 11.93 27.73 9.55
C ALA A 12 11.63 28.94 10.46
N LEU A 13 11.29 28.71 11.75
CA LEU A 13 10.91 29.77 12.67
C LEU A 13 12.03 30.79 12.93
N PRO A 14 11.70 32.08 13.22
CA PRO A 14 12.64 33.11 13.59
C PRO A 14 13.54 32.73 14.78
N ILE A 15 12.99 31.95 15.71
CA ILE A 15 13.72 31.38 16.86
C ILE A 15 13.62 29.87 16.74
N SER A 16 14.78 29.18 16.75
CA SER A 16 14.81 27.69 16.80
C SER A 16 14.23 27.23 18.14
N THR A 17 13.08 26.60 18.07
CA THR A 17 12.40 26.06 19.26
C THR A 17 11.72 24.74 18.90
N PRO A 18 11.76 23.73 19.78
CA PRO A 18 10.99 22.51 19.59
C PRO A 18 9.47 22.71 19.79
N GLN A 19 9.08 23.92 20.27
CA GLN A 19 7.68 24.25 20.53
C GLN A 19 7.33 25.54 19.79
N PRO A 20 6.80 25.48 18.55
CA PRO A 20 6.34 26.67 17.84
C PRO A 20 5.17 27.29 18.57
N CYS A 21 5.09 28.61 18.54
CA CYS A 21 4.08 29.38 19.30
C CYS A 21 2.66 29.21 18.72
N GLY A 22 2.49 28.82 17.45
CA GLY A 22 1.20 28.67 16.76
C GLY A 22 0.45 29.98 16.50
N LYS A 23 0.94 31.12 17.02
CA LYS A 23 0.22 32.39 17.01
C LYS A 23 0.86 33.47 16.11
N CYS A 24 2.16 33.41 15.84
CA CYS A 24 2.82 34.38 14.96
C CYS A 24 2.47 34.09 13.48
N ASN A 25 2.64 35.12 12.64
CA ASN A 25 2.32 35.02 11.20
C ASN A 25 3.03 33.82 10.54
N VAL A 26 4.29 33.61 10.82
CA VAL A 26 5.08 32.51 10.24
C VAL A 26 4.48 31.13 10.65
N CYS A 27 4.13 30.93 11.93
CA CYS A 27 3.50 29.69 12.37
C CYS A 27 2.15 29.47 11.68
N GLN A 28 1.35 30.54 11.55
CA GLN A 28 0.03 30.43 10.91
C GLN A 28 0.13 30.16 9.41
N GLU A 29 1.07 30.80 8.72
CA GLU A 29 1.30 30.57 7.29
C GLU A 29 1.83 29.15 7.02
N ILE A 30 2.77 28.66 7.85
CA ILE A 30 3.26 27.28 7.74
C ILE A 30 2.11 26.28 7.97
N SER A 31 1.28 26.50 9.01
CA SER A 31 0.13 25.62 9.29
C SER A 31 -0.92 25.62 8.19
N LYS A 32 -1.02 26.69 7.40
CA LYS A 32 -1.92 26.82 6.25
C LYS A 32 -1.31 26.33 4.93
N GLY A 33 -0.01 25.97 4.93
CA GLY A 33 0.72 25.64 3.71
C GLY A 33 0.90 26.82 2.76
N ALA A 34 0.83 28.06 3.27
CA ALA A 34 0.86 29.28 2.47
C ALA A 34 2.23 29.96 2.41
N THR A 35 3.21 29.49 3.17
CA THR A 35 4.56 30.09 3.17
C THR A 35 5.36 29.70 1.94
N LEU A 36 6.10 30.66 1.39
CA LEU A 36 7.01 30.43 0.26
C LEU A 36 8.34 29.78 0.66
N ASP A 37 8.62 29.73 1.96
CA ASP A 37 9.91 29.25 2.49
C ASP A 37 9.84 27.79 3.00
N VAL A 38 8.66 27.20 3.12
CA VAL A 38 8.46 25.76 3.39
C VAL A 38 7.72 25.16 2.19
N ILE A 39 8.42 24.37 1.42
CA ILE A 39 7.96 23.85 0.14
C ILE A 39 7.88 22.33 0.25
N GLU A 40 6.68 21.82 0.14
CA GLU A 40 6.38 20.38 0.11
C GLU A 40 6.23 19.92 -1.34
N ILE A 41 6.92 18.85 -1.69
CA ILE A 41 7.02 18.33 -3.05
C ILE A 41 6.70 16.84 -3.00
N ASP A 42 5.61 16.46 -3.64
CA ASP A 42 5.31 15.05 -3.87
C ASP A 42 6.15 14.54 -5.04
N ALA A 43 7.06 13.61 -4.75
CA ALA A 43 7.93 13.00 -5.74
C ALA A 43 7.18 12.08 -6.70
N ALA A 44 6.00 11.55 -6.32
CA ALA A 44 5.18 10.72 -7.19
C ALA A 44 4.62 11.53 -8.37
N SER A 45 4.25 12.78 -8.12
CA SER A 45 3.79 13.74 -9.14
C SER A 45 4.94 14.44 -9.86
N ASN A 46 6.12 14.54 -9.24
CA ASN A 46 7.28 15.28 -9.72
C ASN A 46 8.50 14.37 -9.96
N THR A 47 8.32 13.26 -10.67
CA THR A 47 9.37 12.27 -10.95
C THR A 47 10.47 12.77 -11.88
N GLY A 48 10.20 13.82 -12.66
CA GLY A 48 11.05 14.32 -13.74
C GLY A 48 12.28 15.08 -13.28
N VAL A 49 13.35 15.01 -14.07
CA VAL A 49 14.61 15.73 -13.80
C VAL A 49 14.44 17.25 -13.90
N ASP A 50 13.55 17.73 -14.75
CA ASP A 50 13.37 19.16 -14.98
C ASP A 50 12.66 19.84 -13.80
N ASN A 51 11.70 19.18 -13.18
CA ASN A 51 11.08 19.65 -11.94
C ASN A 51 12.14 19.80 -10.82
N ILE A 52 13.03 18.82 -10.71
CA ILE A 52 14.11 18.86 -9.72
C ILE A 52 15.13 19.97 -10.02
N ARG A 53 15.44 20.25 -11.28
CA ARG A 53 16.31 21.38 -11.66
C ARG A 53 15.71 22.73 -11.26
N GLU A 54 14.42 22.90 -11.47
CA GLU A 54 13.71 24.11 -11.03
C GLU A 54 13.80 24.29 -9.50
N ILE A 55 13.65 23.20 -8.74
CA ILE A 55 13.80 23.21 -7.28
C ILE A 55 15.21 23.62 -6.89
N ILE A 56 16.24 23.08 -7.55
CA ILE A 56 17.65 23.42 -7.32
C ILE A 56 17.91 24.90 -7.58
N GLU A 57 17.37 25.44 -8.66
CA GLU A 57 17.50 26.87 -9.00
C GLU A 57 16.82 27.74 -7.94
N ARG A 58 15.60 27.40 -7.55
CA ARG A 58 14.84 28.12 -6.51
C ARG A 58 15.52 28.03 -5.14
N ALA A 59 16.26 26.97 -4.85
CA ALA A 59 16.99 26.79 -3.61
C ALA A 59 18.20 27.76 -3.47
N GLN A 60 18.69 28.34 -4.56
CA GLN A 60 19.77 29.33 -4.51
C GLN A 60 19.32 30.69 -3.95
N PHE A 61 18.02 30.99 -3.99
CA PHE A 61 17.49 32.25 -3.50
C PHE A 61 17.29 32.20 -1.98
N ALA A 62 17.58 33.34 -1.33
CA ALA A 62 17.36 33.51 0.11
C ALA A 62 15.89 33.33 0.49
N PRO A 63 15.59 32.90 1.73
CA PRO A 63 14.23 32.85 2.24
C PRO A 63 13.61 34.25 2.31
N VAL A 64 12.28 34.33 2.17
CA VAL A 64 11.55 35.61 2.13
C VAL A 64 11.19 36.08 3.54
N GLN A 65 10.71 35.21 4.39
CA GLN A 65 10.21 35.54 5.73
C GLN A 65 10.84 34.68 6.82
N CYS A 66 11.17 33.43 6.48
CA CYS A 66 11.74 32.49 7.42
C CYS A 66 13.26 32.63 7.53
N ARG A 67 13.84 31.99 8.54
CA ARG A 67 15.28 31.91 8.73
C ARG A 67 15.96 30.98 7.74
N TYR A 68 15.29 29.89 7.41
CA TYR A 68 15.71 28.88 6.46
C TYR A 68 14.59 28.61 5.45
N LYS A 69 14.99 28.30 4.24
CA LYS A 69 14.12 27.72 3.24
C LYS A 69 14.14 26.20 3.40
N VAL A 70 12.99 25.57 3.56
CA VAL A 70 12.86 24.15 3.85
C VAL A 70 12.16 23.46 2.69
N TYR A 71 12.79 22.45 2.14
CA TYR A 71 12.22 21.58 1.11
C TYR A 71 11.93 20.23 1.74
N VAL A 72 10.67 19.80 1.67
CA VAL A 72 10.22 18.46 2.08
C VAL A 72 9.86 17.71 0.80
N VAL A 73 10.58 16.63 0.53
CA VAL A 73 10.32 15.77 -0.63
C VAL A 73 9.67 14.49 -0.13
N ASP A 74 8.35 14.42 -0.31
CA ASP A 74 7.55 13.26 0.07
C ASP A 74 7.71 12.15 -0.96
N GLU A 75 7.67 10.90 -0.49
CA GLU A 75 7.88 9.67 -1.27
C GLU A 75 9.10 9.75 -2.21
N CYS A 76 10.20 10.27 -1.69
CA CYS A 76 11.42 10.56 -2.48
C CYS A 76 11.92 9.34 -3.27
N HIS A 77 11.59 8.10 -2.88
CA HIS A 77 11.93 6.89 -3.63
C HIS A 77 11.26 6.80 -5.01
N MET A 78 10.24 7.64 -5.28
CA MET A 78 9.58 7.75 -6.59
C MET A 78 10.36 8.62 -7.58
N LEU A 79 11.36 9.38 -7.14
CA LEU A 79 12.20 10.17 -8.04
C LEU A 79 12.97 9.26 -9.00
N SER A 80 13.07 9.70 -10.26
CA SER A 80 13.91 9.00 -11.23
C SER A 80 15.38 9.04 -10.84
N THR A 81 16.18 8.07 -11.30
CA THR A 81 17.62 8.05 -11.06
C THR A 81 18.30 9.33 -11.59
N GLN A 82 17.79 9.90 -12.68
CA GLN A 82 18.31 11.15 -13.24
C GLN A 82 18.00 12.35 -12.34
N ALA A 83 16.78 12.39 -11.77
CA ALA A 83 16.36 13.41 -10.81
C ALA A 83 17.21 13.36 -9.54
N PHE A 84 17.43 12.17 -8.98
CA PHE A 84 18.35 11.98 -7.86
C PHE A 84 19.77 12.44 -8.14
N ASN A 85 20.31 12.13 -9.33
CA ASN A 85 21.64 12.55 -9.73
C ASN A 85 21.74 14.08 -9.90
N ALA A 86 20.70 14.73 -10.39
CA ALA A 86 20.64 16.20 -10.46
C ALA A 86 20.65 16.83 -9.06
N LEU A 87 19.86 16.29 -8.13
CA LEU A 87 19.75 16.78 -6.76
C LEU A 87 21.02 16.52 -5.93
N ARG A 88 21.76 15.48 -6.27
CA ARG A 88 22.92 15.00 -5.52
C ARG A 88 23.91 16.10 -5.17
N LYS A 89 24.32 16.94 -6.15
CA LYS A 89 25.30 18.02 -5.92
C LYS A 89 24.82 19.03 -4.88
N THR A 90 23.54 19.40 -4.96
CA THR A 90 22.90 20.33 -4.01
C THR A 90 22.76 19.73 -2.61
N LEU A 91 22.54 18.39 -2.52
CA LEU A 91 22.49 17.68 -1.24
C LEU A 91 23.88 17.46 -0.62
N GLU A 92 24.94 17.38 -1.44
CA GLU A 92 26.33 17.30 -0.96
C GLU A 92 26.80 18.63 -0.38
N GLU A 93 26.43 19.74 -1.03
CA GLU A 93 26.83 21.10 -0.65
C GLU A 93 25.61 22.04 -0.67
N PRO A 94 24.66 21.87 0.30
CA PRO A 94 23.47 22.70 0.32
C PRO A 94 23.79 24.15 0.65
N PRO A 95 23.06 25.12 0.08
CA PRO A 95 23.16 26.51 0.49
C PRO A 95 22.93 26.66 2.01
N LYS A 96 23.67 27.54 2.68
CA LYS A 96 23.63 27.70 4.15
C LYS A 96 22.23 28.00 4.73
N HIS A 97 21.35 28.54 3.91
CA HIS A 97 19.98 28.90 4.28
C HIS A 97 18.93 27.85 3.85
N VAL A 98 19.35 26.67 3.38
CA VAL A 98 18.45 25.62 2.90
C VAL A 98 18.54 24.38 3.77
N VAL A 99 17.40 23.78 4.06
CA VAL A 99 17.26 22.49 4.74
C VAL A 99 16.44 21.56 3.85
N PHE A 100 16.92 20.34 3.64
CA PHE A 100 16.18 19.30 2.93
C PHE A 100 15.69 18.24 3.90
N GLY A 101 14.39 17.92 3.83
CA GLY A 101 13.76 16.73 4.42
C GLY A 101 13.39 15.78 3.30
N LEU A 102 13.79 14.52 3.39
CA LEU A 102 13.40 13.47 2.47
C LEU A 102 12.52 12.47 3.24
N GLU A 103 11.33 12.24 2.76
CA GLU A 103 10.38 11.29 3.36
C GLU A 103 10.20 10.11 2.41
N THR A 104 10.11 8.90 2.96
CA THR A 104 9.91 7.68 2.16
C THR A 104 9.32 6.56 2.99
N THR A 105 8.43 5.80 2.39
CA THR A 105 7.91 4.53 2.92
C THR A 105 8.85 3.36 2.61
N ASP A 106 9.71 3.50 1.57
CA ASP A 106 10.67 2.46 1.17
C ASP A 106 12.11 2.99 1.12
N PRO A 107 12.83 3.00 2.25
CA PRO A 107 14.20 3.48 2.29
C PRO A 107 15.19 2.63 1.49
N GLN A 108 14.84 1.38 1.14
CA GLN A 108 15.74 0.51 0.36
C GLN A 108 15.84 0.94 -1.11
N ARG A 109 14.83 1.63 -1.63
CA ARG A 109 14.83 2.18 -2.99
C ARG A 109 15.58 3.49 -3.11
N VAL A 110 15.89 4.17 -1.99
CA VAL A 110 16.66 5.41 -1.99
C VAL A 110 18.15 5.08 -2.15
N LEU A 111 18.84 5.84 -2.99
CA LEU A 111 20.27 5.63 -3.27
C LEU A 111 21.10 5.72 -1.97
N SER A 112 21.95 4.75 -1.73
CA SER A 112 22.85 4.71 -0.55
C SER A 112 23.75 5.95 -0.43
N THR A 113 24.13 6.54 -1.58
CA THR A 113 24.89 7.79 -1.65
C THR A 113 24.11 8.99 -1.11
N ILE A 114 22.79 8.97 -1.13
CA ILE A 114 21.91 9.99 -0.54
C ILE A 114 21.76 9.71 0.96
N ILE A 115 21.39 8.49 1.33
CA ILE A 115 21.17 8.08 2.73
C ILE A 115 22.39 8.41 3.60
N SER A 116 23.61 8.21 3.09
CA SER A 116 24.84 8.46 3.85
C SER A 116 25.08 9.93 4.21
N ARG A 117 24.33 10.88 3.62
CA ARG A 117 24.44 12.33 3.84
C ARG A 117 23.32 12.90 4.70
N PHE A 118 22.33 12.08 5.01
CA PHE A 118 21.17 12.49 5.80
C PHE A 118 21.21 11.85 7.18
N GLN A 119 20.69 12.59 8.15
CA GLN A 119 20.32 11.99 9.43
C GLN A 119 19.02 11.20 9.22
N ARG A 120 19.09 9.88 9.37
CA ARG A 120 17.92 9.00 9.27
C ARG A 120 17.13 8.99 10.57
N VAL A 121 15.84 9.17 10.47
CA VAL A 121 14.88 9.05 11.57
C VAL A 121 13.78 8.08 11.15
N ASP A 122 13.67 6.96 11.87
CA ASP A 122 12.66 5.93 11.58
C ASP A 122 11.42 6.15 12.45
N PHE A 123 10.29 6.41 11.83
CA PHE A 123 8.99 6.48 12.48
C PHE A 123 8.40 5.08 12.59
N ARG A 124 8.15 4.64 13.81
CA ARG A 124 7.55 3.34 14.08
C ARG A 124 6.03 3.42 14.02
N ARG A 125 5.39 2.29 13.75
CA ARG A 125 3.93 2.16 13.88
C ARG A 125 3.53 2.43 15.33
N ILE A 126 2.36 3.06 15.50
CA ILE A 126 1.83 3.39 16.81
C ILE A 126 1.35 2.10 17.49
N PRO A 127 1.73 1.85 18.75
CA PRO A 127 1.22 0.71 19.50
C PRO A 127 -0.31 0.78 19.68
N MET A 128 -0.95 -0.39 19.68
CA MET A 128 -2.41 -0.52 19.75
C MET A 128 -3.03 0.31 20.90
N ASN A 129 -2.49 0.20 22.11
CA ASN A 129 -3.04 0.91 23.27
C ASN A 129 -3.02 2.43 23.09
N GLY A 130 -1.91 2.98 22.57
CA GLY A 130 -1.80 4.41 22.30
C GLY A 130 -2.73 4.88 21.18
N MET A 131 -2.95 4.04 20.17
CA MET A 131 -3.90 4.31 19.09
C MET A 131 -5.33 4.36 19.63
N VAL A 132 -5.75 3.35 20.40
CA VAL A 132 -7.10 3.29 20.99
C VAL A 132 -7.35 4.49 21.91
N GLU A 133 -6.38 4.83 22.77
CA GLU A 133 -6.50 6.00 23.67
C GLU A 133 -6.68 7.30 22.86
N HIS A 134 -5.88 7.50 21.83
CA HIS A 134 -5.95 8.69 20.96
C HIS A 134 -7.29 8.78 20.22
N LEU A 135 -7.73 7.68 19.59
CA LEU A 135 -9.01 7.65 18.87
C LEU A 135 -10.21 7.87 19.81
N THR A 136 -10.15 7.32 21.03
CA THR A 136 -11.18 7.54 22.06
C THR A 136 -11.27 9.03 22.42
N GLN A 137 -10.12 9.71 22.55
CA GLN A 137 -10.09 11.14 22.82
C GLN A 137 -10.68 11.97 21.66
N ILE A 138 -10.38 11.62 20.42
CA ILE A 138 -10.96 12.29 19.24
C ILE A 138 -12.46 12.08 19.23
N ALA A 139 -12.94 10.83 19.34
CA ALA A 139 -14.36 10.50 19.35
C ALA A 139 -15.14 11.27 20.44
N ALA A 140 -14.55 11.39 21.65
CA ALA A 140 -15.13 12.18 22.74
C ALA A 140 -15.19 13.67 22.43
N ASN A 141 -14.13 14.25 21.82
CA ASN A 141 -14.07 15.66 21.46
C ASN A 141 -15.09 16.03 20.36
N GLU A 142 -15.35 15.09 19.44
CA GLU A 142 -16.29 15.26 18.34
C GLU A 142 -17.72 14.81 18.70
N ASN A 143 -17.95 14.36 19.94
CA ASN A 143 -19.22 13.83 20.44
C ASN A 143 -19.76 12.67 19.59
N MET A 144 -18.89 11.80 19.11
CA MET A 144 -19.25 10.61 18.35
C MET A 144 -19.85 9.55 19.28
N ASN A 145 -20.97 8.97 18.86
CA ASN A 145 -21.56 7.81 19.55
C ASN A 145 -20.93 6.52 18.97
N ILE A 146 -19.83 6.08 19.54
CA ILE A 146 -19.05 4.92 19.09
C ILE A 146 -18.75 3.97 20.25
N THR A 147 -18.89 2.67 20.03
CA THR A 147 -18.56 1.66 21.05
C THR A 147 -17.04 1.51 21.18
N GLN A 148 -16.57 1.14 22.39
CA GLN A 148 -15.15 0.91 22.64
C GLN A 148 -14.58 -0.23 21.79
N GLU A 149 -15.40 -1.21 21.46
CA GLU A 149 -15.04 -2.31 20.56
C GLU A 149 -14.81 -1.81 19.12
N ALA A 150 -15.67 -0.92 18.65
CA ALA A 150 -15.50 -0.30 17.33
C ALA A 150 -14.25 0.57 17.26
N VAL A 151 -13.92 1.36 18.30
CA VAL A 151 -12.66 2.13 18.37
C VAL A 151 -11.46 1.19 18.32
N THR A 152 -11.51 0.09 19.08
CA THR A 152 -10.45 -0.92 19.09
C THR A 152 -10.28 -1.53 17.70
N LEU A 153 -11.38 -1.83 17.02
CA LEU A 153 -11.37 -2.38 15.68
C LEU A 153 -10.80 -1.40 14.65
N VAL A 154 -11.14 -0.10 14.72
CA VAL A 154 -10.53 0.95 13.89
C VAL A 154 -9.01 0.97 14.06
N ALA A 155 -8.53 0.91 15.31
CA ALA A 155 -7.09 0.86 15.62
C ALA A 155 -6.41 -0.40 15.05
N GLN A 156 -7.09 -1.55 15.10
CA GLN A 156 -6.61 -2.84 14.56
C GLN A 156 -6.48 -2.78 13.03
N VAL A 157 -7.54 -2.36 12.35
CA VAL A 157 -7.59 -2.29 10.88
C VAL A 157 -6.53 -1.35 10.35
N SER A 158 -6.28 -0.23 11.04
CA SER A 158 -5.28 0.78 10.65
C SER A 158 -3.83 0.35 10.87
N GLN A 159 -3.59 -0.78 11.53
CA GLN A 159 -2.27 -1.40 11.71
C GLN A 159 -1.17 -0.44 12.19
N GLY A 160 -1.50 0.53 13.03
CA GLY A 160 -0.57 1.54 13.56
C GLY A 160 -0.32 2.75 12.65
N GLY A 161 -1.08 2.90 11.56
CA GLY A 161 -1.13 4.11 10.72
C GLY A 161 -2.11 5.13 11.30
N LEU A 162 -1.62 6.26 11.82
CA LEU A 162 -2.48 7.26 12.45
C LEU A 162 -3.44 7.93 11.45
N ARG A 163 -2.91 8.33 10.30
CA ARG A 163 -3.71 8.96 9.23
C ARG A 163 -4.87 8.07 8.78
N ASP A 164 -4.58 6.77 8.62
CA ASP A 164 -5.59 5.79 8.20
C ASP A 164 -6.66 5.61 9.28
N ALA A 165 -6.25 5.57 10.57
CA ALA A 165 -7.16 5.45 11.70
C ALA A 165 -8.06 6.68 11.86
N GLU A 166 -7.49 7.89 11.79
CA GLU A 166 -8.26 9.14 11.87
C GLU A 166 -9.21 9.28 10.67
N SER A 167 -8.75 8.98 9.45
CA SER A 167 -9.59 9.06 8.24
C SER A 167 -10.74 8.06 8.28
N LEU A 168 -10.53 6.86 8.83
CA LEU A 168 -11.58 5.87 9.02
C LEU A 168 -12.57 6.33 10.10
N LEU A 169 -12.08 6.91 11.20
CA LEU A 169 -12.91 7.46 12.26
C LEU A 169 -13.78 8.62 11.75
N ASP A 170 -13.21 9.54 10.96
CA ASP A 170 -13.94 10.65 10.32
C ASP A 170 -15.09 10.13 9.45
N GLN A 171 -14.84 9.10 8.65
CA GLN A 171 -15.87 8.51 7.79
C GLN A 171 -16.97 7.82 8.62
N LEU A 172 -16.62 7.16 9.72
CA LEU A 172 -17.58 6.56 10.64
C LEU A 172 -18.45 7.62 11.35
N GLY A 173 -17.87 8.80 11.64
CA GLY A 173 -18.56 9.93 12.22
C GLY A 173 -19.67 10.52 11.34
N LEU A 174 -19.63 10.26 10.02
CA LEU A 174 -20.69 10.66 9.10
C LEU A 174 -21.92 9.73 9.12
N LEU A 175 -21.79 8.55 9.72
CA LEU A 175 -22.87 7.58 9.79
C LEU A 175 -23.87 7.95 10.90
N SER A 176 -25.14 7.76 10.64
CA SER A 176 -26.19 8.01 11.63
C SER A 176 -26.27 6.91 12.69
N GLY A 177 -26.51 7.30 13.94
CA GLY A 177 -26.69 6.41 15.09
C GLY A 177 -25.36 5.91 15.67
N GLU A 178 -25.44 4.92 16.58
CA GLU A 178 -24.25 4.36 17.23
C GLU A 178 -23.35 3.61 16.25
N VAL A 179 -22.04 3.86 16.34
CA VAL A 179 -21.03 3.17 15.52
C VAL A 179 -20.62 1.89 16.23
N THR A 180 -21.02 0.76 15.63
CA THR A 180 -20.71 -0.60 16.11
C THR A 180 -19.60 -1.23 15.25
N PRO A 181 -18.98 -2.35 15.69
CA PRO A 181 -17.99 -3.09 14.89
C PRO A 181 -18.49 -3.49 13.50
N GLU A 182 -19.77 -3.83 13.36
CA GLU A 182 -20.37 -4.22 12.06
C GLU A 182 -20.30 -3.05 11.07
N LYS A 183 -20.62 -1.82 11.51
CA LYS A 183 -20.51 -0.62 10.68
C LYS A 183 -19.08 -0.33 10.26
N VAL A 184 -18.10 -0.64 11.12
CA VAL A 184 -16.67 -0.52 10.78
C VAL A 184 -16.32 -1.50 9.66
N TRP A 185 -16.71 -2.78 9.80
CA TRP A 185 -16.48 -3.78 8.76
C TRP A 185 -17.16 -3.43 7.44
N ASP A 186 -18.38 -2.90 7.51
CA ASP A 186 -19.10 -2.45 6.32
C ASP A 186 -18.38 -1.32 5.59
N LEU A 187 -17.89 -0.33 6.31
CA LEU A 187 -17.18 0.80 5.73
C LEU A 187 -15.84 0.40 5.12
N VAL A 188 -15.08 -0.45 5.80
CA VAL A 188 -13.78 -0.95 5.32
C VAL A 188 -13.92 -1.88 4.10
N GLY A 189 -15.11 -2.41 3.86
CA GLY A 189 -15.34 -3.37 2.79
C GLY A 189 -14.74 -4.76 3.06
N SER A 190 -14.31 -5.02 4.28
CA SER A 190 -13.77 -6.31 4.72
C SER A 190 -14.87 -7.26 5.18
N VAL A 191 -14.54 -8.54 5.29
CA VAL A 191 -15.47 -9.55 5.82
C VAL A 191 -15.47 -9.50 7.33
N SER A 192 -16.65 -9.58 7.97
CA SER A 192 -16.72 -9.57 9.42
C SER A 192 -16.07 -10.83 10.02
N GLU A 193 -15.50 -10.70 11.22
CA GLU A 193 -14.93 -11.85 11.94
C GLU A 193 -15.96 -12.97 12.13
N HIS A 194 -17.24 -12.61 12.30
CA HIS A 194 -18.33 -13.55 12.50
C HIS A 194 -18.60 -14.37 11.25
N ASP A 195 -18.70 -13.71 10.09
CA ASP A 195 -18.90 -14.40 8.80
C ASP A 195 -17.74 -15.34 8.48
N LEU A 196 -16.50 -14.92 8.76
CA LEU A 196 -15.31 -15.77 8.58
C LEU A 196 -15.31 -16.98 9.53
N LEU A 197 -15.78 -16.78 10.76
CA LEU A 197 -15.89 -17.85 11.73
C LEU A 197 -16.94 -18.88 11.31
N ASP A 198 -18.07 -18.44 10.84
CA ASP A 198 -19.15 -19.34 10.40
C ASP A 198 -18.74 -20.10 9.13
N LEU A 199 -18.07 -19.44 8.20
CA LEU A 199 -17.45 -20.10 7.05
C LEU A 199 -16.40 -21.14 7.48
N LEU A 200 -15.51 -20.80 8.45
CA LEU A 200 -14.54 -21.75 8.98
C LEU A 200 -15.20 -22.96 9.65
N LYS A 201 -16.25 -22.74 10.46
CA LYS A 201 -17.02 -23.83 11.08
C LYS A 201 -17.65 -24.76 10.03
N ALA A 202 -18.21 -24.18 8.96
CA ALA A 202 -18.78 -24.95 7.85
C ALA A 202 -17.71 -25.81 7.16
N ILE A 203 -16.50 -25.25 6.92
CA ILE A 203 -15.37 -25.99 6.36
C ILE A 203 -14.93 -27.13 7.29
N VAL A 204 -14.73 -26.84 8.57
CA VAL A 204 -14.25 -27.83 9.56
C VAL A 204 -15.28 -28.95 9.78
N SER A 205 -16.58 -28.64 9.68
CA SER A 205 -17.64 -29.64 9.78
C SER A 205 -17.89 -30.43 8.49
N ASP A 206 -17.08 -30.22 7.45
CA ASP A 206 -17.21 -30.88 6.13
C ASP A 206 -18.57 -30.70 5.46
N ASN A 207 -19.22 -29.54 5.70
CA ASN A 207 -20.54 -29.23 5.19
C ASN A 207 -20.46 -28.32 3.95
N SER A 208 -20.48 -28.94 2.76
CA SER A 208 -20.34 -28.24 1.48
C SER A 208 -21.49 -27.27 1.19
N GLU A 209 -22.72 -27.61 1.61
CA GLU A 209 -23.90 -26.76 1.41
C GLU A 209 -23.77 -25.48 2.23
N ALA A 210 -23.43 -25.57 3.52
CA ALA A 210 -23.21 -24.43 4.39
C ALA A 210 -22.03 -23.54 3.92
N VAL A 211 -20.97 -24.13 3.34
CA VAL A 211 -19.84 -23.37 2.76
C VAL A 211 -20.33 -22.53 1.59
N ILE A 212 -21.13 -23.08 0.69
CA ILE A 212 -21.67 -22.34 -0.46
C ILE A 212 -22.61 -21.24 0.00
N ASP A 213 -23.53 -21.55 0.91
CA ASP A 213 -24.53 -20.58 1.38
C ASP A 213 -23.86 -19.40 2.10
N SER A 214 -22.97 -19.66 3.04
CA SER A 214 -22.20 -18.61 3.73
C SER A 214 -21.37 -17.77 2.75
N THR A 215 -20.74 -18.42 1.75
CA THR A 215 -19.96 -17.70 0.74
C THR A 215 -20.84 -16.77 -0.09
N ARG A 216 -22.01 -17.21 -0.51
CA ARG A 216 -22.96 -16.41 -1.30
C ARG A 216 -23.51 -15.26 -0.48
N GLU A 217 -23.86 -15.51 0.78
CA GLU A 217 -24.33 -14.45 1.68
C GLU A 217 -23.29 -13.32 1.82
N ILE A 218 -22.00 -13.65 1.98
CA ILE A 218 -20.91 -12.66 2.04
C ILE A 218 -20.79 -11.91 0.69
N LEU A 219 -20.85 -12.63 -0.43
CA LEU A 219 -20.77 -12.05 -1.78
C LEU A 219 -21.96 -11.14 -2.09
N ASP A 220 -23.17 -11.50 -1.66
CA ASP A 220 -24.39 -10.73 -1.92
C ASP A 220 -24.44 -9.44 -1.08
N ARG A 221 -23.73 -9.39 0.04
CA ARG A 221 -23.45 -8.15 0.79
C ARG A 221 -22.44 -7.23 0.05
N GLY A 222 -21.98 -7.59 -1.16
CA GLY A 222 -21.12 -6.77 -2.01
C GLY A 222 -19.63 -6.92 -1.74
N ARG A 223 -19.20 -7.98 -1.05
CA ARG A 223 -17.76 -8.23 -0.81
C ARG A 223 -17.10 -8.82 -2.06
N GLU A 224 -15.88 -8.36 -2.36
CA GLU A 224 -15.13 -8.89 -3.49
C GLU A 224 -14.56 -10.28 -3.18
N PRO A 225 -14.62 -11.23 -4.13
CA PRO A 225 -14.10 -12.59 -3.95
C PRO A 225 -12.64 -12.65 -3.48
N LEU A 226 -11.79 -11.75 -3.98
CA LEU A 226 -10.38 -11.68 -3.58
C LEU A 226 -10.22 -11.27 -2.12
N ILE A 227 -11.02 -10.31 -1.65
CA ILE A 227 -11.01 -9.85 -0.26
C ILE A 227 -11.46 -10.97 0.68
N ILE A 228 -12.51 -11.72 0.32
CA ILE A 228 -12.96 -12.89 1.09
C ILE A 228 -11.83 -13.91 1.23
N LEU A 229 -11.14 -14.23 0.13
CA LEU A 229 -10.03 -15.18 0.13
C LEU A 229 -8.87 -14.69 1.02
N GLN A 230 -8.47 -13.42 0.90
CA GLN A 230 -7.37 -12.84 1.67
C GLN A 230 -7.67 -12.78 3.17
N ASN A 231 -8.91 -12.43 3.52
CA ASN A 231 -9.35 -12.44 4.92
C ASN A 231 -9.36 -13.86 5.48
N LEU A 232 -9.84 -14.83 4.73
CA LEU A 232 -9.82 -16.23 5.15
C LEU A 232 -8.37 -16.76 5.27
N ALA A 233 -7.47 -16.37 4.37
CA ALA A 233 -6.04 -16.73 4.48
C ALA A 233 -5.40 -16.14 5.74
N SER A 234 -5.75 -14.90 6.10
CA SER A 234 -5.31 -14.29 7.36
C SER A 234 -5.89 -15.04 8.56
N PHE A 235 -7.14 -15.45 8.48
CA PHE A 235 -7.81 -16.21 9.52
C PHE A 235 -7.19 -17.62 9.74
N TYR A 236 -6.75 -18.28 8.66
CA TYR A 236 -5.99 -19.53 8.74
C TYR A 236 -4.62 -19.35 9.39
N ARG A 237 -3.95 -18.19 9.16
CA ARG A 237 -2.72 -17.83 9.89
C ARG A 237 -3.01 -17.70 11.40
N ASP A 238 -4.08 -17.00 11.75
CA ASP A 238 -4.47 -16.79 13.15
C ASP A 238 -4.83 -18.10 13.84
N LEU A 239 -5.49 -19.01 13.11
CA LEU A 239 -5.78 -20.38 13.54
C LEU A 239 -4.47 -21.19 13.80
N LEU A 240 -3.46 -21.02 12.95
CA LEU A 240 -2.15 -21.66 13.17
C LEU A 240 -1.46 -21.09 14.40
N ILE A 241 -1.54 -19.79 14.65
CA ILE A 241 -1.00 -19.15 15.87
C ILE A 241 -1.77 -19.65 17.09
N ALA A 242 -3.11 -19.72 17.02
CA ALA A 242 -3.94 -20.26 18.09
C ALA A 242 -3.58 -21.72 18.43
N LYS A 243 -3.23 -22.53 17.44
CA LYS A 243 -2.79 -23.93 17.64
C LYS A 243 -1.41 -24.03 18.26
N THR A 244 -0.46 -23.19 17.85
CA THR A 244 0.94 -23.28 18.25
C THR A 244 1.29 -22.44 19.48
N ALA A 245 0.59 -21.33 19.69
CA ALA A 245 0.85 -20.36 20.75
C ALA A 245 -0.46 -19.77 21.34
N PRO A 246 -1.31 -20.57 22.00
CA PRO A 246 -2.66 -20.18 22.43
C PRO A 246 -2.69 -19.01 23.43
N ASN A 247 -1.57 -18.70 24.09
CA ASN A 247 -1.47 -17.59 25.06
C ASN A 247 -0.98 -16.28 24.40
N ARG A 248 -0.77 -16.24 23.07
CA ARG A 248 -0.19 -15.12 22.35
C ARG A 248 -1.22 -14.43 21.46
N ASN A 249 -2.32 -13.95 22.08
CA ASN A 249 -3.32 -13.13 21.41
C ASN A 249 -2.77 -11.76 20.92
N ASP A 250 -1.63 -11.34 21.47
CA ASP A 250 -0.93 -10.12 21.07
C ASP A 250 -0.38 -10.16 19.61
N LEU A 251 -0.29 -11.36 19.02
CA LEU A 251 0.22 -11.55 17.66
C LEU A 251 -0.86 -11.46 16.57
N VAL A 252 -2.11 -11.40 16.95
CA VAL A 252 -3.27 -11.42 16.05
C VAL A 252 -4.14 -10.18 16.22
N ALA A 253 -4.77 -9.77 15.14
CA ALA A 253 -5.67 -8.63 15.12
C ALA A 253 -7.14 -9.13 15.18
N CYS A 254 -7.52 -9.81 16.25
CA CYS A 254 -8.89 -10.25 16.47
C CYS A 254 -9.37 -9.88 17.88
N THR A 255 -10.69 -9.85 18.07
CA THR A 255 -11.29 -9.58 19.37
C THR A 255 -10.98 -10.69 20.36
N GLN A 256 -10.94 -10.38 21.67
CA GLN A 256 -10.64 -11.36 22.72
C GLN A 256 -11.65 -12.51 22.74
N SER A 257 -12.92 -12.23 22.45
CA SER A 257 -13.97 -13.24 22.34
C SER A 257 -13.71 -14.18 21.15
N MET A 258 -13.34 -13.63 20.01
CA MET A 258 -13.01 -14.39 18.80
C MET A 258 -11.78 -15.28 19.01
N TRP A 259 -10.75 -14.76 19.67
CA TRP A 259 -9.55 -15.53 19.99
C TRP A 259 -9.87 -16.81 20.79
N GLY A 260 -10.74 -16.70 21.80
CA GLY A 260 -11.18 -17.87 22.59
C GLY A 260 -11.80 -18.97 21.72
N VAL A 261 -12.66 -18.58 20.77
CA VAL A 261 -13.29 -19.52 19.84
C VAL A 261 -12.29 -20.12 18.87
N LEU A 262 -11.35 -19.31 18.34
CA LEU A 262 -10.30 -19.81 17.46
C LEU A 262 -9.38 -20.84 18.14
N VAL A 263 -9.01 -20.60 19.39
CA VAL A 263 -8.20 -21.54 20.17
C VAL A 263 -8.96 -22.87 20.37
N GLU A 264 -10.27 -22.82 20.58
CA GLU A 264 -11.07 -24.02 20.74
C GLU A 264 -11.18 -24.83 19.45
N ILE A 265 -11.46 -24.17 18.31
CA ILE A 265 -11.45 -24.81 16.99
C ILE A 265 -10.07 -25.39 16.66
N ALA A 266 -9.00 -24.63 16.93
CA ALA A 266 -7.63 -25.05 16.68
C ALA A 266 -7.22 -26.33 17.45
N LYS A 267 -7.77 -26.58 18.64
CA LYS A 267 -7.50 -27.82 19.38
C LYS A 267 -7.88 -29.06 18.60
N ASN A 268 -8.97 -29.00 17.84
CA ASN A 268 -9.56 -30.11 17.12
C ASN A 268 -8.98 -30.30 15.71
N LEU A 269 -8.14 -29.39 15.23
CA LEU A 269 -7.57 -29.47 13.88
C LEU A 269 -6.09 -29.92 13.95
N GLU A 270 -5.69 -30.70 12.96
CA GLU A 270 -4.29 -31.05 12.75
C GLU A 270 -3.53 -29.88 12.10
N ILE A 271 -2.28 -29.65 12.52
CA ILE A 271 -1.44 -28.59 11.95
C ILE A 271 -1.26 -28.78 10.43
N SER A 272 -1.15 -30.03 10.00
CA SER A 272 -1.05 -30.40 8.59
C SER A 272 -2.22 -29.89 7.76
N MET A 273 -3.45 -30.01 8.27
CA MET A 273 -4.66 -29.49 7.62
C MET A 273 -4.66 -27.97 7.50
N ILE A 274 -4.27 -27.27 8.56
CA ILE A 274 -4.18 -25.81 8.57
C ILE A 274 -3.16 -25.33 7.52
N LEU A 275 -1.99 -25.97 7.46
CA LEU A 275 -0.94 -25.63 6.50
C LEU A 275 -1.33 -25.97 5.05
N GLN A 276 -2.00 -27.09 4.81
CA GLN A 276 -2.54 -27.44 3.50
C GLN A 276 -3.60 -26.43 3.04
N GLY A 277 -4.52 -26.04 3.93
CA GLY A 277 -5.50 -25.01 3.65
C GLY A 277 -4.86 -23.67 3.31
N GLN A 278 -3.84 -23.26 4.08
CA GLN A 278 -3.07 -22.04 3.80
C GLN A 278 -2.39 -22.08 2.43
N GLN A 279 -1.79 -23.21 2.07
CA GLN A 279 -1.15 -23.39 0.76
C GLN A 279 -2.17 -23.36 -0.38
N HIS A 280 -3.34 -23.98 -0.17
CA HIS A 280 -4.44 -23.99 -1.13
C HIS A 280 -4.96 -22.56 -1.39
N LEU A 281 -5.21 -21.78 -0.34
CA LEU A 281 -5.64 -20.38 -0.42
C LEU A 281 -4.60 -19.50 -1.13
N ARG A 282 -3.31 -19.69 -0.84
CA ARG A 282 -2.22 -18.96 -1.49
C ARG A 282 -2.16 -19.23 -3.00
N THR A 283 -2.39 -20.47 -3.42
CA THR A 283 -2.40 -20.83 -4.84
C THR A 283 -3.61 -20.24 -5.55
N ALA A 284 -4.78 -20.27 -4.89
CA ALA A 284 -6.03 -19.75 -5.40
C ALA A 284 -6.02 -18.20 -5.54
N GLU A 285 -5.26 -17.49 -4.71
CA GLU A 285 -5.14 -16.03 -4.80
C GLU A 285 -4.68 -15.58 -6.20
N VAL A 286 -3.67 -16.25 -6.75
CA VAL A 286 -3.17 -15.96 -8.11
C VAL A 286 -4.21 -16.29 -9.18
N GLN A 287 -4.97 -17.36 -9.00
CA GLN A 287 -6.03 -17.75 -9.92
C GLN A 287 -7.18 -16.76 -9.92
N ILE A 288 -7.65 -16.34 -8.73
CA ILE A 288 -8.75 -15.38 -8.58
C ILE A 288 -8.37 -13.99 -9.13
N LYS A 289 -7.12 -13.55 -8.97
CA LYS A 289 -6.64 -12.28 -9.53
C LYS A 289 -6.67 -12.25 -11.07
N ASN A 290 -6.47 -13.39 -11.72
CA ASN A 290 -6.28 -13.47 -13.17
C ASN A 290 -7.50 -14.02 -13.92
N THR A 291 -8.60 -14.32 -13.25
CA THR A 291 -9.80 -14.90 -13.87
C THR A 291 -10.84 -13.84 -14.23
N THR A 292 -11.64 -14.13 -15.25
CA THR A 292 -12.86 -13.35 -15.58
C THR A 292 -14.08 -13.74 -14.75
N GLN A 293 -14.00 -14.83 -13.98
CA GLN A 293 -15.11 -15.35 -13.16
C GLN A 293 -14.66 -15.56 -11.71
N PRO A 294 -14.32 -14.50 -10.96
CA PRO A 294 -13.75 -14.64 -9.62
C PRO A 294 -14.71 -15.29 -8.60
N ARG A 295 -16.04 -15.07 -8.73
CA ARG A 295 -17.04 -15.70 -7.85
C ARG A 295 -17.02 -17.23 -7.97
N LEU A 296 -17.01 -17.76 -9.18
CA LEU A 296 -16.96 -19.20 -9.43
C LEU A 296 -15.70 -19.84 -8.85
N TRP A 297 -14.56 -19.21 -9.10
CA TRP A 297 -13.28 -19.71 -8.60
C TRP A 297 -13.14 -19.63 -7.09
N LEU A 298 -13.78 -18.65 -6.44
CA LEU A 298 -13.85 -18.59 -4.98
C LEU A 298 -14.65 -19.79 -4.44
N GLU A 299 -15.87 -20.05 -4.95
CA GLU A 299 -16.70 -21.19 -4.52
C GLU A 299 -15.94 -22.52 -4.68
N VAL A 300 -15.30 -22.74 -5.83
CA VAL A 300 -14.48 -23.95 -6.08
C VAL A 300 -13.31 -24.06 -5.09
N THR A 301 -12.62 -22.94 -4.82
CA THR A 301 -11.51 -22.90 -3.86
C THR A 301 -11.98 -23.25 -2.45
N LEU A 302 -13.09 -22.69 -2.01
CA LEU A 302 -13.61 -22.94 -0.66
C LEU A 302 -14.09 -24.38 -0.49
N LEU A 303 -14.70 -24.97 -1.51
CA LEU A 303 -15.03 -26.39 -1.51
C LEU A 303 -13.79 -27.27 -1.48
N GLY A 304 -12.68 -26.83 -2.08
CA GLY A 304 -11.39 -27.51 -2.02
C GLY A 304 -10.72 -27.50 -0.64
N LEU A 305 -11.21 -26.69 0.30
CA LEU A 305 -10.74 -26.68 1.70
C LEU A 305 -11.42 -27.73 2.59
N LEU A 306 -12.48 -28.36 2.11
CA LEU A 306 -13.20 -29.37 2.88
C LEU A 306 -12.28 -30.55 3.20
N PRO A 307 -12.36 -31.13 4.40
CA PRO A 307 -11.62 -32.34 4.76
C PRO A 307 -11.79 -33.48 3.75
N SER A 308 -13.00 -33.68 3.26
CA SER A 308 -13.31 -34.69 2.23
C SER A 308 -12.62 -34.45 0.89
N ALA A 309 -12.40 -33.19 0.52
CA ALA A 309 -11.71 -32.83 -0.71
C ALA A 309 -10.18 -32.88 -0.59
N THR A 310 -9.64 -32.70 0.62
CA THR A 310 -8.18 -32.70 0.88
C THR A 310 -7.59 -34.12 1.02
N VAL A 311 -8.41 -35.14 1.18
CA VAL A 311 -7.99 -36.55 1.14
C VAL A 311 -7.77 -37.01 -0.31
N ILE A 312 -6.91 -36.31 -1.05
CA ILE A 312 -6.35 -36.86 -2.27
C ILE A 312 -5.31 -37.89 -1.82
N GLN A 313 -5.65 -39.18 -1.99
CA GLN A 313 -4.67 -40.26 -1.92
C GLN A 313 -3.44 -39.88 -2.77
N PRO A 314 -2.23 -40.02 -2.24
CA PRO A 314 -1.05 -39.87 -3.08
C PRO A 314 -1.27 -40.78 -4.29
N PRO A 315 -1.01 -40.34 -5.54
CA PRO A 315 -1.11 -41.24 -6.69
C PRO A 315 -0.28 -42.47 -6.36
N ALA A 316 -0.94 -43.64 -6.33
CA ALA A 316 -0.29 -44.90 -6.19
C ALA A 316 0.75 -44.93 -7.31
N ILE A 317 2.04 -44.80 -6.95
CA ILE A 317 3.14 -45.04 -7.87
C ILE A 317 3.03 -46.53 -8.18
N SER A 318 2.32 -46.82 -9.25
CA SER A 318 2.35 -48.16 -9.86
C SER A 318 3.77 -48.39 -10.31
N ASN A 319 4.54 -49.05 -9.46
CA ASN A 319 5.82 -49.66 -9.78
C ASN A 319 5.58 -50.81 -10.76
N SER A 320 5.21 -50.50 -11.99
CA SER A 320 5.23 -51.41 -13.12
C SER A 320 6.27 -50.91 -14.10
N ASN A 321 7.53 -51.14 -13.78
CA ASN A 321 8.59 -51.38 -14.73
C ASN A 321 9.90 -51.71 -13.98
N GLN A 322 9.94 -52.87 -13.34
CA GLN A 322 11.23 -53.58 -13.21
C GLN A 322 11.58 -54.12 -14.59
N GLN A 323 12.12 -53.29 -15.45
CA GLN A 323 12.94 -53.80 -16.56
C GLN A 323 14.27 -54.21 -15.97
N SER A 324 14.46 -55.53 -15.96
CA SER A 324 15.71 -56.20 -15.63
C SER A 324 16.88 -55.61 -16.42
N LEU A 325 17.85 -55.05 -15.71
CA LEU A 325 19.16 -54.71 -16.25
C LEU A 325 19.88 -56.00 -16.64
N PRO A 326 20.50 -56.09 -17.83
CA PRO A 326 21.31 -57.23 -18.20
C PRO A 326 22.57 -57.29 -17.33
N LYS A 327 22.79 -58.47 -16.72
CA LYS A 327 24.01 -58.82 -15.99
C LYS A 327 25.20 -58.83 -16.95
N PHE A 328 26.13 -57.89 -16.79
CA PHE A 328 27.48 -58.05 -17.38
C PHE A 328 28.30 -58.95 -16.51
N SER A 329 28.71 -60.10 -17.09
CA SER A 329 29.72 -60.95 -16.53
C SER A 329 31.15 -60.44 -16.84
N PRO A 330 32.08 -60.49 -15.91
CA PRO A 330 33.46 -60.08 -16.17
C PRO A 330 34.23 -61.24 -16.86
N ASN A 331 34.95 -60.94 -17.94
CA ASN A 331 35.97 -61.79 -18.46
C ASN A 331 37.34 -61.10 -18.42
N PRO A 332 38.43 -61.79 -18.08
CA PRO A 332 39.69 -61.19 -17.67
C PRO A 332 40.71 -61.01 -18.79
N ALA A 333 41.52 -59.99 -18.63
CA ALA A 333 42.92 -59.82 -19.02
C ALA A 333 43.34 -60.00 -20.51
N THR A 334 43.91 -58.92 -21.05
CA THR A 334 45.33 -58.95 -21.47
C THR A 334 45.85 -57.53 -21.74
N THR A 335 47.01 -57.30 -21.19
CA THR A 335 47.95 -56.20 -21.34
C THR A 335 48.24 -55.80 -22.79
N ASN A 336 48.37 -54.44 -23.08
CA ASN A 336 49.62 -53.93 -23.65
C ASN A 336 49.58 -52.41 -23.78
N HIS A 337 50.73 -51.83 -23.46
CA HIS A 337 51.10 -50.40 -23.50
C HIS A 337 51.02 -49.79 -24.88
N HIS A 338 50.57 -48.49 -24.96
CA HIS A 338 51.33 -47.37 -25.51
C HIS A 338 50.54 -46.07 -25.38
N PRO A 339 51.21 -44.94 -25.13
CA PRO A 339 50.51 -43.62 -24.90
C PRO A 339 50.14 -42.95 -26.22
N PRO A 340 48.97 -42.36 -26.37
CA PRO A 340 48.65 -41.56 -27.55
C PRO A 340 49.02 -40.08 -27.37
N THR A 341 49.62 -39.61 -28.43
CA THR A 341 49.92 -38.25 -28.87
C THR A 341 48.71 -37.30 -28.81
N PRO A 342 48.86 -35.99 -28.54
CA PRO A 342 47.76 -35.07 -28.43
C PRO A 342 47.16 -34.72 -29.81
N THR A 343 45.85 -34.86 -29.90
CA THR A 343 45.02 -34.46 -31.06
C THR A 343 44.56 -33.00 -30.92
N PRO A 344 44.44 -32.23 -32.02
CA PRO A 344 44.26 -30.81 -32.03
C PRO A 344 42.86 -30.36 -31.66
N ILE A 345 42.79 -29.19 -31.06
CA ILE A 345 41.60 -28.43 -30.64
C ILE A 345 40.70 -28.16 -31.86
N GLN A 346 39.50 -28.70 -31.88
CA GLN A 346 38.44 -28.28 -32.80
C GLN A 346 37.81 -26.97 -32.31
N THR A 347 37.95 -25.95 -33.13
CA THR A 347 37.29 -24.65 -33.01
C THR A 347 35.79 -24.83 -33.24
N THR A 348 35.01 -24.36 -32.28
CA THR A 348 33.55 -24.22 -32.39
C THR A 348 33.19 -23.17 -33.44
N PRO A 349 32.12 -23.39 -34.27
CA PRO A 349 31.72 -22.43 -35.28
C PRO A 349 31.00 -21.23 -34.65
N THR A 350 31.42 -20.07 -35.10
CA THR A 350 30.81 -18.75 -34.87
C THR A 350 29.35 -18.72 -35.36
N PRO A 351 28.38 -18.14 -34.62
CA PRO A 351 27.03 -17.95 -35.11
C PRO A 351 26.99 -16.87 -36.22
N PRO A 352 26.05 -16.99 -37.19
CA PRO A 352 25.96 -16.08 -38.31
C PRO A 352 25.51 -14.67 -37.86
N PRO A 353 25.90 -13.61 -38.63
CA PRO A 353 25.58 -12.24 -38.26
C PRO A 353 24.08 -11.94 -38.38
N GLN A 354 23.53 -11.32 -37.36
CA GLN A 354 22.18 -10.77 -37.35
C GLN A 354 22.07 -9.68 -38.41
N GLN A 355 21.07 -9.82 -39.25
CA GLN A 355 20.69 -8.82 -40.25
C GLN A 355 20.12 -7.58 -39.50
N THR A 356 20.72 -6.45 -39.73
CA THR A 356 20.22 -5.12 -39.36
C THR A 356 18.92 -4.82 -40.11
N PRO A 357 17.89 -4.21 -39.46
CA PRO A 357 16.69 -3.74 -40.15
C PRO A 357 17.03 -2.58 -41.11
N PRO A 358 16.28 -2.41 -42.20
CA PRO A 358 16.56 -1.39 -43.18
C PRO A 358 16.37 0.02 -42.62
N THR A 359 17.37 0.86 -42.89
CA THR A 359 17.40 2.29 -42.58
C THR A 359 16.29 3.00 -43.35
N VAL A 360 15.37 3.63 -42.61
CA VAL A 360 14.37 4.54 -43.15
C VAL A 360 15.08 5.88 -43.50
N PRO A 361 14.88 6.49 -44.70
CA PRO A 361 15.49 7.76 -45.05
C PRO A 361 14.93 8.90 -44.17
N PRO A 362 15.72 9.96 -43.91
CA PRO A 362 15.33 11.07 -43.05
C PRO A 362 14.18 11.87 -43.67
N VAL A 363 13.09 11.98 -42.91
CA VAL A 363 11.96 12.84 -43.22
C VAL A 363 12.37 14.27 -42.91
N THR A 364 12.35 15.11 -43.94
CA THR A 364 12.54 16.58 -43.87
C THR A 364 11.44 17.21 -43.01
N PRO A 365 11.74 18.08 -42.04
CA PRO A 365 10.70 18.74 -41.26
C PRO A 365 9.92 19.76 -42.12
N SER A 366 8.61 19.62 -42.13
CA SER A 366 7.66 20.60 -42.66
C SER A 366 7.68 21.89 -41.80
N PRO A 367 7.52 23.08 -42.43
CA PRO A 367 7.51 24.33 -41.67
C PRO A 367 6.23 24.47 -40.81
N PRO A 368 6.29 25.23 -39.72
CA PRO A 368 5.16 25.42 -38.80
C PRO A 368 4.05 26.26 -39.48
N PRO A 369 2.77 26.03 -39.13
CA PRO A 369 1.66 26.84 -39.65
C PRO A 369 1.69 28.24 -39.06
N ALA A 370 1.46 29.21 -39.94
CA ALA A 370 1.42 30.64 -39.66
C ALA A 370 0.38 31.01 -38.59
N SER A 371 0.81 31.85 -37.67
CA SER A 371 0.01 32.50 -36.65
C SER A 371 -1.15 33.28 -37.27
N GLN A 372 -2.39 32.89 -36.99
CA GLN A 372 -3.56 33.71 -37.26
C GLN A 372 -3.71 34.75 -36.14
N LYS A 373 -3.72 36.03 -36.53
CA LYS A 373 -4.06 37.17 -35.67
C LYS A 373 -5.51 37.07 -35.18
N PRO A 374 -5.83 37.50 -33.96
CA PRO A 374 -7.21 37.59 -33.53
C PRO A 374 -7.90 38.77 -34.21
N GLU A 375 -9.02 38.50 -34.86
CA GLU A 375 -9.97 39.51 -35.33
C GLU A 375 -10.70 40.13 -34.12
N THR A 376 -10.68 41.46 -34.16
CA THR A 376 -11.42 42.40 -33.30
C THR A 376 -12.91 42.25 -33.56
N GLN A 377 -13.68 41.74 -32.61
CA GLN A 377 -15.15 41.86 -32.64
C GLN A 377 -15.58 43.14 -31.90
N THR A 378 -16.22 43.92 -32.67
CA THR A 378 -16.85 45.23 -32.42
C THR A 378 -17.94 45.14 -31.34
N LYS A 379 -17.94 46.13 -30.45
CA LYS A 379 -19.04 46.48 -29.54
C LYS A 379 -20.35 46.61 -30.25
N GLN A 380 -21.40 46.00 -29.72
CA GLN A 380 -22.77 46.47 -29.91
C GLN A 380 -23.30 46.96 -28.56
N GLU A 381 -23.71 48.21 -28.60
CA GLU A 381 -24.33 49.03 -27.59
C GLU A 381 -25.78 48.62 -27.34
N ASN A 382 -26.16 48.81 -26.10
CA ASN A 382 -27.40 48.96 -25.38
C ASN A 382 -28.69 49.34 -26.18
N PRO A 383 -29.90 49.18 -25.62
CA PRO A 383 -30.36 50.22 -24.67
C PRO A 383 -31.21 49.78 -23.44
N ALA A 384 -31.23 50.72 -22.52
CA ALA A 384 -31.90 50.83 -21.25
C ALA A 384 -33.41 50.67 -21.24
N LYS A 385 -33.95 50.28 -20.07
CA LYS A 385 -35.19 50.79 -19.45
C LYS A 385 -35.07 50.52 -17.95
N THR A 386 -34.89 51.52 -17.15
CA THR A 386 -35.79 52.48 -16.51
C THR A 386 -36.66 51.84 -15.40
N THR A 387 -36.27 52.22 -14.18
CA THR A 387 -37.02 52.68 -12.99
C THR A 387 -38.14 51.83 -12.39
N GLN A 388 -38.04 51.51 -11.10
CA GLN A 388 -38.88 52.13 -10.06
C GLN A 388 -38.40 51.78 -8.64
N ASN A 389 -38.19 52.85 -7.90
CA ASN A 389 -38.11 52.94 -6.44
C ASN A 389 -39.38 52.40 -5.78
N LEU A 390 -39.23 51.79 -4.60
CA LEU A 390 -40.15 52.07 -3.48
C LEU A 390 -39.46 51.78 -2.14
N THR A 391 -39.34 52.84 -1.44
CA THR A 391 -39.01 53.11 -0.05
C THR A 391 -39.96 52.37 0.92
N SER A 392 -39.43 51.84 2.03
CA SER A 392 -39.92 52.09 3.38
C SER A 392 -39.18 51.28 4.45
N GLN A 393 -38.52 51.99 5.34
CA GLN A 393 -38.26 51.68 6.76
C GLN A 393 -39.46 52.13 7.61
N PRO A 394 -39.44 52.00 8.96
CA PRO A 394 -39.06 50.94 9.92
C PRO A 394 -40.15 50.67 10.98
N ALA A 395 -39.99 49.77 11.93
CA ALA A 395 -40.46 49.81 13.33
C ALA A 395 -39.93 48.63 14.16
N THR A 396 -39.02 48.88 15.09
CA THR A 396 -39.11 48.91 16.59
C THR A 396 -39.76 47.70 17.28
N SER A 397 -38.91 47.19 18.15
CA SER A 397 -39.04 46.27 19.31
C SER A 397 -40.34 46.35 20.13
N PRO A 398 -40.62 45.46 21.09
CA PRO A 398 -39.79 45.20 22.28
C PRO A 398 -39.19 43.78 22.38
#